data_6988283ee0fb97da2ea4de3269706210
#
_entry.id   6988283ee0fb97da2ea4de3269706210
#
_cell.length_a   1.000
_cell.length_b   1.000
_cell.length_c   1.000
_cell.angle_alpha   90.00
_cell.angle_beta   90.00
_cell.angle_gamma   90.00
#
_symmetry.space_group_name_H-M   'P 1'
#
loop_
_entity.id
_entity.type
_entity.pdbx_description
1 polymer ?
#
loop_
_entity_poly.entity_id
_entity_poly.type
_entity_poly.pdbx_seq_one_letter_code
_entity_poly.pdbx_strand_id
1 'polypeptide(L)'
;MEKRIVEEPIVRDAAGWYEHPDLPAFDQGDTARFQAWLDLQGLVVMRVWMESNNPELAARYSEGDGDPTAMIDWNPTPPNGDGWFLLAIYESEDGPHAYYACRPPPAE
;
A
#
# COMPACT_ATOMS: atom_id res chain seq x y z
N MET A 1 -13.49 -18.02 -12.36
CA MET A 1 -12.98 -18.11 -10.96
C MET A 1 -11.86 -17.09 -10.79
N GLU A 2 -11.98 -16.26 -9.78
CA GLU A 2 -10.96 -15.25 -9.56
C GLU A 2 -9.70 -15.83 -8.94
N LYS A 3 -8.56 -15.31 -9.40
CA LYS A 3 -7.28 -15.70 -8.88
C LYS A 3 -7.12 -15.14 -7.45
N ARG A 4 -6.68 -15.98 -6.54
CA ARG A 4 -6.39 -15.55 -5.18
C ARG A 4 -5.08 -14.76 -5.18
N ILE A 5 -5.13 -13.52 -4.70
CA ILE A 5 -3.94 -12.69 -4.62
C ILE A 5 -3.08 -13.11 -3.44
N VAL A 6 -1.77 -13.20 -3.66
CA VAL A 6 -0.80 -13.60 -2.64
C VAL A 6 0.41 -12.68 -2.71
N GLU A 7 1.30 -12.78 -1.71
CA GLU A 7 2.52 -12.00 -1.70
C GLU A 7 3.36 -12.24 -2.95
N GLU A 8 3.87 -11.17 -3.53
CA GLU A 8 4.73 -11.21 -4.71
C GLU A 8 6.01 -10.41 -4.43
N PRO A 9 7.09 -10.68 -5.16
CA PRO A 9 8.30 -9.87 -5.05
C PRO A 9 7.99 -8.40 -5.33
N ILE A 10 8.56 -7.52 -4.51
CA ILE A 10 8.32 -6.08 -4.64
C ILE A 10 9.28 -5.50 -5.66
N VAL A 11 8.75 -5.06 -6.79
CA VAL A 11 9.52 -4.37 -7.82
C VAL A 11 8.92 -2.98 -7.98
N ARG A 12 9.59 -1.99 -7.39
CA ARG A 12 9.13 -0.60 -7.43
C ARG A 12 9.57 0.07 -8.71
N ASP A 13 8.79 1.06 -9.16
CA ASP A 13 9.16 1.82 -10.35
C ASP A 13 10.24 2.86 -10.02
N ALA A 14 10.66 3.62 -11.03
CA ALA A 14 11.72 4.62 -10.88
C ALA A 14 11.36 5.75 -9.91
N ALA A 15 10.07 5.98 -9.69
CA ALA A 15 9.59 6.99 -8.73
C ALA A 15 9.38 6.42 -7.32
N GLY A 16 9.60 5.12 -7.13
CA GLY A 16 9.43 4.46 -5.85
C GLY A 16 8.01 3.97 -5.58
N TRP A 17 7.14 4.04 -6.56
CA TRP A 17 5.77 3.56 -6.42
C TRP A 17 5.70 2.06 -6.67
N TYR A 18 4.69 1.43 -6.10
CA TYR A 18 4.49 -0.01 -6.26
C TYR A 18 3.01 -0.31 -6.44
N GLU A 19 2.73 -1.27 -7.32
CA GLU A 19 1.40 -1.82 -7.48
C GLU A 19 1.56 -3.32 -7.66
N HIS A 20 0.84 -4.08 -6.82
CA HIS A 20 0.87 -5.53 -6.91
C HIS A 20 0.41 -5.97 -8.30
N PRO A 21 1.11 -6.92 -8.95
CA PRO A 21 0.76 -7.31 -10.33
C PRO A 21 -0.65 -7.86 -10.50
N ASP A 22 -1.23 -8.41 -9.44
CA ASP A 22 -2.58 -8.98 -9.49
C ASP A 22 -3.65 -8.05 -8.94
N LEU A 23 -3.28 -6.83 -8.55
CA LEU A 23 -4.23 -5.85 -8.03
C LEU A 23 -5.01 -5.25 -9.20
N PRO A 24 -6.37 -5.36 -9.19
CA PRO A 24 -7.15 -4.73 -10.25
C PRO A 24 -6.99 -3.21 -10.24
N ALA A 25 -7.19 -2.59 -11.40
CA ALA A 25 -7.13 -1.14 -11.49
C ALA A 25 -8.39 -0.55 -10.85
N PHE A 26 -8.18 0.34 -9.88
CA PHE A 26 -9.26 1.09 -9.26
C PHE A 26 -8.98 2.57 -9.41
N ASP A 27 -9.99 3.33 -9.81
CA ASP A 27 -9.89 4.78 -9.91
C ASP A 27 -10.22 5.41 -8.56
N GLN A 28 -9.81 6.64 -8.39
CA GLN A 28 -10.22 7.43 -7.25
C GLN A 28 -11.75 7.52 -7.25
N GLY A 29 -12.37 7.17 -6.15
CA GLY A 29 -13.82 7.11 -6.06
C GLY A 29 -14.40 5.70 -6.19
N ASP A 30 -13.58 4.71 -6.55
CA ASP A 30 -14.02 3.31 -6.65
C ASP A 30 -13.96 2.58 -5.31
N THR A 31 -14.16 3.31 -4.21
CA THR A 31 -14.04 2.76 -2.86
C THR A 31 -14.93 1.54 -2.64
N ALA A 32 -16.19 1.60 -3.10
CA ALA A 32 -17.11 0.49 -2.93
C ALA A 32 -16.68 -0.75 -3.73
N ARG A 33 -16.15 -0.55 -4.92
CA ARG A 33 -15.64 -1.65 -5.76
C ARG A 33 -14.38 -2.27 -5.13
N PHE A 34 -13.52 -1.44 -4.60
CA PHE A 34 -12.32 -1.91 -3.93
C PHE A 34 -12.69 -2.73 -2.69
N GLN A 35 -13.62 -2.24 -1.88
CA GLN A 35 -14.07 -2.96 -0.69
C GLN A 35 -14.71 -4.30 -1.06
N ALA A 36 -15.53 -4.32 -2.10
CA ALA A 36 -16.15 -5.56 -2.58
C ALA A 36 -15.09 -6.57 -3.03
N TRP A 37 -14.06 -6.10 -3.71
CA TRP A 37 -12.95 -6.96 -4.14
C TRP A 37 -12.19 -7.52 -2.92
N LEU A 38 -11.93 -6.68 -1.92
CA LEU A 38 -11.27 -7.13 -0.69
C LEU A 38 -12.09 -8.22 0.00
N ASP A 39 -13.41 -8.01 0.08
CA ASP A 39 -14.30 -8.99 0.71
C ASP A 39 -14.28 -10.32 -0.06
N LEU A 40 -14.29 -10.25 -1.39
CA LEU A 40 -14.23 -11.44 -2.23
C LEU A 40 -12.93 -12.20 -2.03
N GLN A 41 -11.82 -11.48 -1.87
CA GLN A 41 -10.50 -12.07 -1.63
C GLN A 41 -10.30 -12.51 -0.18
N GLY A 42 -11.18 -12.11 0.72
CA GLY A 42 -11.02 -12.40 2.14
C GLY A 42 -9.88 -11.61 2.77
N LEU A 43 -9.65 -10.40 2.30
CA LEU A 43 -8.54 -9.58 2.75
C LEU A 43 -8.96 -8.50 3.73
N VAL A 44 -8.09 -8.24 4.70
CA VAL A 44 -8.11 -7.05 5.54
C VAL A 44 -6.96 -6.16 5.06
N VAL A 45 -7.21 -4.86 4.97
CA VAL A 45 -6.21 -3.90 4.49
C VAL A 45 -5.90 -2.89 5.57
N MET A 46 -4.63 -2.54 5.70
CA MET A 46 -4.19 -1.47 6.57
C MET A 46 -3.33 -0.50 5.79
N ARG A 47 -3.61 0.79 5.94
CA ARG A 47 -2.85 1.86 5.29
C ARG A 47 -1.76 2.34 6.23
N VAL A 48 -0.54 2.44 5.70
CA VAL A 48 0.61 2.95 6.45
C VAL A 48 1.02 4.27 5.79
N TRP A 49 0.92 5.36 6.54
CA TRP A 49 1.28 6.70 6.05
C TRP A 49 2.77 6.97 6.26
N MET A 50 3.42 7.55 5.25
CA MET A 50 4.81 7.94 5.38
C MET A 50 5.02 8.89 6.56
N GLU A 51 4.10 9.83 6.73
CA GLU A 51 4.17 10.81 7.82
C GLU A 51 4.24 10.16 9.20
N SER A 52 3.50 9.08 9.40
CA SER A 52 3.48 8.36 10.67
C SER A 52 4.64 7.36 10.78
N ASN A 53 4.98 6.73 9.67
CA ASN A 53 5.98 5.66 9.64
C ASN A 53 7.42 6.20 9.62
N ASN A 54 7.65 7.27 8.87
CA ASN A 54 8.97 7.89 8.77
C ASN A 54 8.82 9.39 8.57
N PRO A 55 8.63 10.14 9.68
CA PRO A 55 8.39 11.58 9.59
C PRO A 55 9.53 12.36 8.96
N GLU A 56 10.77 11.88 9.06
CA GLU A 56 11.91 12.55 8.43
C GLU A 56 11.80 12.51 6.89
N LEU A 57 11.44 11.36 6.33
CA LEU A 57 11.23 11.23 4.90
C LEU A 57 10.00 12.02 4.45
N ALA A 58 8.95 12.02 5.25
CA ALA A 58 7.75 12.79 4.94
C ALA A 58 8.05 14.28 4.88
N ALA A 59 8.84 14.79 5.82
CA ALA A 59 9.27 16.18 5.82
C ALA A 59 10.12 16.49 4.59
N ARG A 60 11.06 15.62 4.26
CA ARG A 60 11.91 15.79 3.07
C ARG A 60 11.08 15.80 1.79
N TYR A 61 10.05 14.99 1.74
CA TYR A 61 9.17 14.90 0.58
C TYR A 61 8.30 16.14 0.40
N SER A 62 7.85 16.74 1.49
CA SER A 62 6.83 17.80 1.45
C SER A 62 7.38 19.20 1.70
N GLU A 63 8.57 19.37 2.31
CA GLU A 63 9.10 20.68 2.64
C GLU A 63 9.81 21.36 1.47
N GLY A 64 9.71 22.68 1.41
CA GLY A 64 10.34 23.48 0.38
C GLY A 64 9.82 23.10 -1.00
N ASP A 65 10.75 22.83 -1.94
CA ASP A 65 10.39 22.38 -3.29
C ASP A 65 10.07 20.89 -3.32
N GLY A 66 10.18 20.23 -2.16
CA GLY A 66 9.95 18.78 -2.07
C GLY A 66 11.09 17.97 -2.69
N ASP A 67 11.31 16.79 -2.13
CA ASP A 67 12.31 15.86 -2.65
C ASP A 67 11.62 14.54 -3.04
N PRO A 68 11.34 14.34 -4.33
CA PRO A 68 10.65 13.12 -4.76
C PRO A 68 11.47 11.84 -4.51
N THR A 69 12.78 11.94 -4.28
CA THR A 69 13.60 10.77 -3.99
C THR A 69 13.28 10.19 -2.61
N ALA A 70 12.64 10.98 -1.73
CA ALA A 70 12.18 10.46 -0.44
C ALA A 70 11.23 9.28 -0.61
N MET A 71 10.39 9.29 -1.65
CA MET A 71 9.50 8.17 -1.95
C MET A 71 10.31 6.92 -2.32
N ILE A 72 11.40 7.09 -3.07
CA ILE A 72 12.27 5.98 -3.47
C ILE A 72 12.98 5.38 -2.26
N ASP A 73 13.38 6.23 -1.32
CA ASP A 73 14.11 5.81 -0.12
C ASP A 73 13.21 5.21 0.95
N TRP A 74 11.90 5.36 0.83
CA TRP A 74 10.98 4.89 1.85
C TRP A 74 10.76 3.38 1.77
N ASN A 75 11.02 2.71 2.88
CA ASN A 75 10.69 1.30 3.06
C ASN A 75 9.62 1.21 4.13
N PRO A 76 8.35 1.16 3.74
CA PRO A 76 7.28 1.14 4.74
C PRO A 76 7.37 -0.09 5.63
N THR A 77 7.03 0.11 6.91
CA THR A 77 7.02 -0.97 7.90
C THR A 77 5.65 -1.65 7.88
N PRO A 78 5.59 -2.97 7.70
CA PRO A 78 4.30 -3.66 7.74
C PRO A 78 3.66 -3.57 9.13
N PRO A 79 2.33 -3.69 9.21
CA PRO A 79 1.65 -3.75 10.50
C PRO A 79 2.15 -4.92 11.33
N ASN A 80 1.95 -4.83 12.65
CA ASN A 80 2.30 -5.94 13.55
C ASN A 80 1.46 -7.18 13.23
N GLY A 81 2.09 -8.34 13.32
CA GLY A 81 1.44 -9.61 13.06
C GLY A 81 1.98 -10.28 11.80
N ASP A 82 1.55 -11.50 11.59
CA ASP A 82 2.01 -12.32 10.47
C ASP A 82 1.08 -12.19 9.25
N GLY A 83 1.61 -12.50 8.10
CA GLY A 83 0.82 -12.65 6.89
C GLY A 83 0.54 -11.35 6.13
N TRP A 84 1.06 -10.23 6.56
CA TRP A 84 0.91 -8.97 5.84
C TRP A 84 1.79 -8.95 4.60
N PHE A 85 1.22 -8.54 3.47
CA PHE A 85 1.99 -8.34 2.25
C PHE A 85 1.61 -7.01 1.61
N LEU A 86 2.54 -6.45 0.84
CA LEU A 86 2.37 -5.13 0.26
C LEU A 86 1.48 -5.20 -0.99
N LEU A 87 0.45 -4.36 -1.05
CA LEU A 87 -0.40 -4.21 -2.22
C LEU A 87 0.02 -3.05 -3.09
N ALA A 88 0.35 -1.91 -2.48
CA ALA A 88 0.65 -0.71 -3.25
C ALA A 88 1.40 0.32 -2.41
N ILE A 89 2.20 1.14 -3.07
CA ILE A 89 2.80 2.35 -2.51
C ILE A 89 2.47 3.46 -3.49
N TYR A 90 1.76 4.49 -3.04
CA TYR A 90 1.44 5.62 -3.90
C TYR A 90 1.10 6.86 -3.08
N GLU A 91 0.76 7.93 -3.76
CA GLU A 91 0.44 9.20 -3.12
C GLU A 91 -1.01 9.56 -3.35
N SER A 92 -1.64 10.12 -2.33
CA SER A 92 -2.96 10.73 -2.44
C SER A 92 -2.83 12.20 -2.01
N GLU A 93 -3.96 12.91 -1.98
CA GLU A 93 -3.98 14.29 -1.50
C GLU A 93 -3.45 14.44 -0.08
N ASP A 94 -3.56 13.37 0.71
CA ASP A 94 -3.10 13.36 2.10
C ASP A 94 -1.65 12.92 2.27
N GLY A 95 -0.96 12.61 1.19
CA GLY A 95 0.45 12.28 1.18
C GLY A 95 0.76 10.84 0.77
N PRO A 96 2.05 10.47 0.79
CA PRO A 96 2.46 9.11 0.43
C PRO A 96 1.99 8.08 1.45
N HIS A 97 1.58 6.92 0.95
CA HIS A 97 1.16 5.83 1.81
C HIS A 97 1.33 4.48 1.14
N ALA A 98 1.31 3.44 1.95
CA ALA A 98 1.37 2.06 1.49
C ALA A 98 0.14 1.31 1.97
N TYR A 99 -0.36 0.39 1.15
CA TYR A 99 -1.42 -0.53 1.55
C TYR A 99 -0.81 -1.90 1.80
N TYR A 100 -1.05 -2.43 2.98
CA TYR A 100 -0.74 -3.81 3.32
C TYR A 100 -2.03 -4.60 3.44
N ALA A 101 -1.99 -5.85 3.04
CA ALA A 101 -3.15 -6.73 3.13
C ALA A 101 -2.76 -8.04 3.82
N CYS A 102 -3.72 -8.64 4.50
CA CYS A 102 -3.54 -10.01 5.00
C CYS A 102 -4.87 -10.75 4.99
N ARG A 103 -4.78 -12.07 4.99
CA ARG A 103 -5.94 -12.93 5.19
C ARG A 103 -5.90 -13.41 6.63
N PRO A 104 -6.82 -12.91 7.48
CA PRO A 104 -6.86 -13.37 8.85
C PRO A 104 -7.23 -14.85 8.89
N PRO A 105 -6.81 -15.58 9.94
CA PRO A 105 -7.22 -16.98 10.06
C PRO A 105 -8.73 -17.11 10.16
N PRO A 106 -9.29 -18.21 9.69
CA PRO A 106 -10.73 -18.38 9.79
C PRO A 106 -11.18 -18.37 11.25
N ALA A 107 -12.37 -17.80 11.48
CA ALA A 107 -12.95 -17.79 12.81
C ALA A 107 -13.27 -19.22 13.23
N GLU A 108 -12.98 -19.54 14.46
CA GLU A 108 -13.28 -20.86 15.03
C GLU A 108 -14.60 -20.84 15.77
#